data_bdeaba1c7db6b037cc493750d7e973cb
#
_entry.id   bdeaba1c7db6b037cc493750d7e973cb
#
_cell.length_a   1.000
_cell.length_b   1.000
_cell.length_c   1.000
_cell.angle_alpha   90.00
_cell.angle_beta   90.00
_cell.angle_gamma   90.00
#
_symmetry.space_group_name_H-M   'P 1'
#
loop_
_entity.id
_entity.type
_entity.pdbx_description
1 polymer ?
#
loop_
_entity_poly.entity_id
_entity_poly.type
_entity_poly.pdbx_seq_one_letter_code
_entity_poly.pdbx_strand_id
1 'polypeptide(L)'
;MAEVITDKEREEPRSWEHLLVMVNGIVGSADDWKFAAKKFKEKLGERVFIYCNSCNAAISTFDGVDVMGKRLAEEVQRTINETRGVQKISFVAHSLGGLVARYAIAQLYRPGDPGLKDVDPKPEENAKGEEEKLPVRGTIAGLQAVNFITVATPHLGSRGNGQLPILCGFRCLESAAVCIAHWFVGRTGRHLFLTDGKPNHPPLLCRMVTDCEDGMFLSALQLFKRHVAYTNVQNDHMVGWRTSSLRRESELPKVTTTPIDPRYPHIVSVEEIIPDNEERNLRSPVAEEMIRGLTKIKWERVDVSFHGTLQRFFAHSTIQVKSTGLHSRGADVIQHMIDNFVQ
;
A
#
# COMPACT_ATOMS: atom_id res chain seq x y z
N MET A 1 -24.01 -1.10 58.71
CA MET A 1 -23.38 -2.09 57.81
C MET A 1 -23.83 -1.73 56.42
N ALA A 2 -22.98 -1.10 55.68
CA ALA A 2 -23.24 -0.75 54.28
C ALA A 2 -22.35 -1.65 53.41
N GLU A 3 -23.00 -2.49 52.66
CA GLU A 3 -22.38 -3.42 51.72
C GLU A 3 -21.96 -2.63 50.47
N VAL A 4 -20.66 -2.45 50.28
CA VAL A 4 -20.09 -1.84 49.08
C VAL A 4 -20.01 -2.93 48.04
N ILE A 5 -20.95 -2.97 47.12
CA ILE A 5 -20.90 -3.77 45.92
C ILE A 5 -19.94 -3.06 44.96
N THR A 6 -18.72 -3.54 44.86
CA THR A 6 -17.77 -3.16 43.81
C THR A 6 -17.92 -4.14 42.66
N ASP A 7 -18.89 -3.92 41.78
CA ASP A 7 -18.85 -4.53 40.45
C ASP A 7 -17.79 -3.80 39.60
N LYS A 8 -16.57 -4.24 39.74
CA LYS A 8 -15.59 -4.08 38.69
C LYS A 8 -15.95 -5.10 37.60
N GLU A 9 -16.73 -4.67 36.63
CA GLU A 9 -16.82 -5.36 35.34
C GLU A 9 -15.38 -5.58 34.86
N ARG A 10 -14.94 -6.84 34.92
CA ARG A 10 -13.72 -7.27 34.25
C ARG A 10 -14.04 -7.17 32.76
N GLU A 11 -13.64 -6.08 32.11
CA GLU A 11 -13.54 -6.06 30.66
C GLU A 11 -12.68 -7.26 30.24
N GLU A 12 -13.29 -8.24 29.57
CA GLU A 12 -12.54 -9.33 28.97
C GLU A 12 -11.46 -8.73 28.08
N PRO A 13 -10.23 -9.23 28.11
CA PRO A 13 -9.16 -8.68 27.29
C PRO A 13 -9.58 -8.80 25.83
N ARG A 14 -9.78 -7.66 25.15
CA ARG A 14 -10.13 -7.60 23.75
C ARG A 14 -9.11 -8.41 22.94
N SER A 15 -9.55 -9.48 22.32
CA SER A 15 -8.72 -10.32 21.45
C SER A 15 -8.82 -9.77 20.03
N TRP A 16 -7.75 -9.08 19.60
CA TRP A 16 -7.60 -8.64 18.22
C TRP A 16 -7.11 -9.81 17.36
N GLU A 17 -7.66 -10.01 16.19
CA GLU A 17 -7.25 -11.08 15.28
C GLU A 17 -6.43 -10.55 14.10
N HIS A 18 -6.69 -9.32 13.67
CA HIS A 18 -6.12 -8.75 12.46
C HIS A 18 -5.59 -7.32 12.70
N LEU A 19 -4.33 -7.09 12.40
CA LEU A 19 -3.71 -5.76 12.39
C LEU A 19 -3.82 -5.16 10.99
N LEU A 20 -4.49 -4.01 10.86
CA LEU A 20 -4.53 -3.21 9.64
C LEU A 20 -3.64 -1.97 9.82
N VAL A 21 -2.54 -1.91 9.09
CA VAL A 21 -1.60 -0.79 9.10
C VAL A 21 -1.92 0.18 7.96
N MET A 22 -2.21 1.44 8.29
CA MET A 22 -2.45 2.50 7.31
C MET A 22 -1.24 3.43 7.23
N VAL A 23 -0.68 3.60 6.02
CA VAL A 23 0.60 4.31 5.79
C VAL A 23 0.37 5.55 4.92
N ASN A 24 0.66 6.73 5.47
CA ASN A 24 0.47 8.02 4.79
C ASN A 24 1.55 8.29 3.73
N GLY A 25 1.22 9.21 2.82
CA GLY A 25 2.13 9.71 1.78
C GLY A 25 3.04 10.84 2.23
N ILE A 26 3.69 11.49 1.25
CA ILE A 26 4.60 12.62 1.48
C ILE A 26 3.86 13.79 2.16
N VAL A 27 4.53 14.44 3.12
CA VAL A 27 3.96 15.53 3.95
C VAL A 27 2.64 15.13 4.64
N GLY A 28 2.35 13.83 4.67
CA GLY A 28 1.14 13.29 5.31
C GLY A 28 1.35 13.00 6.79
N SER A 29 0.29 12.52 7.42
CA SER A 29 0.27 12.07 8.81
C SER A 29 -0.81 11.01 9.02
N ALA A 30 -0.89 10.45 10.23
CA ALA A 30 -1.97 9.54 10.63
C ALA A 30 -3.37 10.14 10.43
N ASP A 31 -3.48 11.46 10.51
CA ASP A 31 -4.76 12.18 10.34
C ASP A 31 -5.36 12.03 8.95
N ASP A 32 -4.53 11.79 7.94
CA ASP A 32 -4.96 11.59 6.56
C ASP A 32 -5.85 10.34 6.40
N TRP A 33 -5.80 9.44 7.37
CA TRP A 33 -6.55 8.18 7.39
C TRP A 33 -7.79 8.19 8.28
N LYS A 34 -8.11 9.30 8.98
CA LYS A 34 -9.24 9.37 9.93
C LYS A 34 -10.57 8.88 9.34
N PHE A 35 -10.87 9.29 8.11
CA PHE A 35 -12.11 8.86 7.44
C PHE A 35 -12.10 7.36 7.13
N ALA A 36 -11.05 6.89 6.45
CA ALA A 36 -10.96 5.49 6.06
C ALA A 36 -10.89 4.58 7.29
N ALA A 37 -10.06 4.90 8.29
CA ALA A 37 -9.95 4.12 9.52
C ALA A 37 -11.31 3.97 10.23
N LYS A 38 -12.07 5.07 10.33
CA LYS A 38 -13.43 5.03 10.89
C LYS A 38 -14.33 4.08 10.10
N LYS A 39 -14.32 4.16 8.74
CA LYS A 39 -15.16 3.33 7.89
C LYS A 39 -14.76 1.85 7.93
N PHE A 40 -13.48 1.56 7.92
CA PHE A 40 -12.97 0.20 8.12
C PHE A 40 -13.39 -0.37 9.47
N LYS A 41 -13.28 0.42 10.56
CA LYS A 41 -13.69 -0.01 11.90
C LYS A 41 -15.19 -0.29 11.98
N GLU A 42 -16.03 0.59 11.41
CA GLU A 42 -17.48 0.40 11.34
C GLU A 42 -17.87 -0.91 10.66
N LYS A 43 -17.15 -1.31 9.60
CA LYS A 43 -17.47 -2.50 8.81
C LYS A 43 -16.83 -3.79 9.32
N LEU A 44 -15.56 -3.74 9.69
CA LEU A 44 -14.79 -4.93 10.10
C LEU A 44 -14.95 -5.28 11.59
N GLY A 45 -15.50 -4.35 12.37
CA GLY A 45 -15.84 -4.58 13.77
C GLY A 45 -14.62 -4.62 14.71
N GLU A 46 -14.83 -5.25 15.88
CA GLU A 46 -13.89 -5.19 17.00
C GLU A 46 -12.67 -6.10 16.85
N ARG A 47 -12.71 -7.08 15.94
CA ARG A 47 -11.59 -8.02 15.73
C ARG A 47 -10.41 -7.41 14.97
N VAL A 48 -10.61 -6.26 14.32
CA VAL A 48 -9.56 -5.59 13.56
C VAL A 48 -9.01 -4.42 14.35
N PHE A 49 -7.73 -4.45 14.65
CA PHE A 49 -6.98 -3.33 15.18
C PHE A 49 -6.45 -2.48 14.02
N ILE A 50 -6.87 -1.22 13.94
CA ILE A 50 -6.44 -0.30 12.88
C ILE A 50 -5.37 0.63 13.46
N TYR A 51 -4.19 0.57 12.86
CA TYR A 51 -3.05 1.38 13.22
C TYR A 51 -2.72 2.36 12.09
N CYS A 52 -2.82 3.65 12.34
CA CYS A 52 -2.40 4.69 11.41
C CYS A 52 -0.97 5.13 11.75
N ASN A 53 -0.05 4.94 10.82
CA ASN A 53 1.38 5.23 11.00
C ASN A 53 1.63 6.67 11.46
N SER A 54 2.41 6.84 12.52
CA SER A 54 2.76 8.14 13.10
C SER A 54 4.24 8.51 13.02
N CYS A 55 5.14 7.52 12.87
CA CYS A 55 6.59 7.76 12.89
C CYS A 55 7.12 8.52 11.65
N ASN A 56 6.38 8.48 10.55
CA ASN A 56 6.74 9.17 9.32
C ASN A 56 5.68 10.24 9.00
N ALA A 57 5.83 11.42 9.58
CA ALA A 57 4.90 12.53 9.37
C ALA A 57 5.62 13.81 8.96
N ALA A 58 4.96 14.66 8.19
CA ALA A 58 5.45 15.98 7.78
C ALA A 58 6.87 15.92 7.18
N ILE A 59 7.84 16.60 7.76
CA ILE A 59 9.22 16.71 7.25
C ILE A 59 9.94 15.35 7.24
N SER A 60 9.66 14.44 8.17
CA SER A 60 10.31 13.13 8.21
C SER A 60 9.99 12.24 7.01
N THR A 61 8.99 12.62 6.19
CA THR A 61 8.69 11.96 4.91
C THR A 61 9.73 12.23 3.81
N PHE A 62 10.71 13.10 4.04
CA PHE A 62 11.80 13.38 3.10
C PHE A 62 13.09 12.61 3.40
N ASP A 63 13.13 11.80 4.45
CA ASP A 63 14.32 11.07 4.90
C ASP A 63 14.73 9.89 4.01
N GLY A 64 13.89 9.53 3.04
CA GLY A 64 14.10 8.42 2.11
C GLY A 64 13.28 7.17 2.46
N VAL A 65 12.93 6.41 1.42
CA VAL A 65 12.07 5.22 1.53
C VAL A 65 12.63 4.18 2.50
N ASP A 66 13.94 4.00 2.50
CA ASP A 66 14.65 3.04 3.36
C ASP A 66 14.61 3.43 4.85
N VAL A 67 14.88 4.71 5.17
CA VAL A 67 14.83 5.20 6.55
C VAL A 67 13.40 5.15 7.08
N MET A 68 12.45 5.63 6.28
CA MET A 68 11.03 5.59 6.64
C MET A 68 10.51 4.16 6.79
N GLY A 69 10.94 3.26 5.90
CA GLY A 69 10.55 1.86 5.96
C GLY A 69 11.06 1.13 7.19
N LYS A 70 12.29 1.42 7.62
CA LYS A 70 12.84 0.90 8.89
C LYS A 70 12.05 1.40 10.10
N ARG A 71 11.76 2.71 10.17
CA ARG A 71 10.94 3.29 11.25
C ARG A 71 9.55 2.64 11.30
N LEU A 72 8.92 2.47 10.13
CA LEU A 72 7.61 1.80 10.04
C LEU A 72 7.70 0.35 10.52
N ALA A 73 8.73 -0.40 10.15
CA ALA A 73 8.93 -1.77 10.60
C ALA A 73 9.06 -1.86 12.13
N GLU A 74 9.87 -0.97 12.73
CA GLU A 74 10.04 -0.90 14.19
C GLU A 74 8.72 -0.56 14.89
N GLU A 75 7.97 0.40 14.35
CA GLU A 75 6.68 0.82 14.89
C GLU A 75 5.63 -0.31 14.78
N VAL A 76 5.56 -1.00 13.65
CA VAL A 76 4.68 -2.16 13.45
C VAL A 76 5.04 -3.29 14.44
N GLN A 77 6.33 -3.59 14.60
CA GLN A 77 6.77 -4.62 15.55
C GLN A 77 6.38 -4.26 16.99
N ARG A 78 6.52 -3.00 17.38
CA ARG A 78 6.08 -2.51 18.70
C ARG A 78 4.57 -2.65 18.86
N THR A 79 3.80 -2.23 17.86
CA THR A 79 2.33 -2.35 17.85
C THR A 79 1.89 -3.81 18.02
N ILE A 80 2.54 -4.76 17.33
CA ILE A 80 2.24 -6.18 17.45
C ILE A 80 2.51 -6.66 18.89
N ASN A 81 3.62 -6.25 19.50
CA ASN A 81 3.98 -6.64 20.86
C ASN A 81 2.97 -6.10 21.90
N GLU A 82 2.41 -4.91 21.65
CA GLU A 82 1.43 -4.27 22.51
C GLU A 82 0.01 -4.80 22.29
N THR A 83 -0.28 -5.32 21.08
CA THR A 83 -1.61 -5.79 20.68
C THR A 83 -1.69 -7.31 20.77
N ARG A 84 -2.24 -7.82 21.87
CA ARG A 84 -2.32 -9.27 22.11
C ARG A 84 -3.31 -9.96 21.16
N GLY A 85 -2.98 -11.16 20.69
CA GLY A 85 -3.89 -12.04 19.96
C GLY A 85 -3.91 -11.84 18.44
N VAL A 86 -3.23 -10.84 17.88
CA VAL A 86 -3.14 -10.65 16.42
C VAL A 86 -2.45 -11.81 15.73
N GLN A 87 -3.09 -12.33 14.69
CA GLN A 87 -2.59 -13.43 13.87
C GLN A 87 -2.40 -13.05 12.41
N LYS A 88 -3.05 -11.98 11.96
CA LYS A 88 -3.06 -11.51 10.58
C LYS A 88 -2.60 -10.07 10.49
N ILE A 89 -1.99 -9.72 9.34
CA ILE A 89 -1.56 -8.35 9.05
C ILE A 89 -1.94 -7.95 7.63
N SER A 90 -2.42 -6.71 7.49
CA SER A 90 -2.69 -6.06 6.21
C SER A 90 -2.14 -4.65 6.18
N PHE A 91 -1.82 -4.16 4.97
CA PHE A 91 -1.38 -2.79 4.75
C PHE A 91 -2.31 -2.09 3.76
N VAL A 92 -2.67 -0.85 4.07
CA VAL A 92 -3.30 0.11 3.14
C VAL A 92 -2.42 1.35 3.12
N ALA A 93 -1.85 1.68 1.97
CA ALA A 93 -0.82 2.69 1.87
C ALA A 93 -1.06 3.67 0.73
N HIS A 94 -0.98 4.97 1.01
CA HIS A 94 -1.20 6.03 0.03
C HIS A 94 0.11 6.62 -0.48
N SER A 95 0.18 6.86 -1.80
CA SER A 95 1.27 7.61 -2.44
C SER A 95 2.65 7.01 -2.08
N LEU A 96 3.59 7.83 -1.63
CA LEU A 96 4.90 7.42 -1.11
C LEU A 96 4.81 6.30 -0.07
N GLY A 97 3.74 6.29 0.74
CA GLY A 97 3.51 5.28 1.77
C GLY A 97 3.51 3.85 1.27
N GLY A 98 3.10 3.61 0.00
CA GLY A 98 3.17 2.27 -0.60
C GLY A 98 4.60 1.79 -0.81
N LEU A 99 5.54 2.68 -1.13
CA LEU A 99 6.97 2.35 -1.23
C LEU A 99 7.57 2.10 0.16
N VAL A 100 7.20 2.93 1.13
CA VAL A 100 7.61 2.79 2.54
C VAL A 100 7.12 1.46 3.11
N ALA A 101 5.86 1.10 2.85
CA ALA A 101 5.28 -0.17 3.26
C ALA A 101 6.00 -1.37 2.63
N ARG A 102 6.33 -1.33 1.33
CA ARG A 102 7.11 -2.39 0.67
C ARG A 102 8.48 -2.58 1.32
N TYR A 103 9.16 -1.49 1.68
CA TYR A 103 10.43 -1.59 2.38
C TYR A 103 10.26 -2.16 3.79
N ALA A 104 9.27 -1.67 4.55
CA ALA A 104 8.99 -2.16 5.91
C ALA A 104 8.63 -3.65 5.93
N ILE A 105 7.82 -4.12 4.98
CA ILE A 105 7.44 -5.52 4.83
C ILE A 105 8.68 -6.41 4.67
N ALA A 106 9.64 -6.01 3.83
CA ALA A 106 10.90 -6.74 3.66
C ALA A 106 11.75 -6.80 4.94
N GLN A 107 11.72 -5.74 5.77
CA GLN A 107 12.39 -5.74 7.09
C GLN A 107 11.68 -6.63 8.12
N LEU A 108 10.37 -6.81 7.99
CA LEU A 108 9.53 -7.63 8.87
C LEU A 108 9.45 -9.08 8.41
N TYR A 109 9.98 -9.40 7.25
CA TYR A 109 9.93 -10.74 6.68
C TYR A 109 10.67 -11.76 7.55
N ARG A 110 10.02 -12.88 7.79
CA ARG A 110 10.60 -14.05 8.44
C ARG A 110 10.39 -15.26 7.54
N PRO A 111 11.46 -15.90 7.07
CA PRO A 111 11.32 -17.09 6.24
C PRO A 111 10.63 -18.22 7.00
N GLY A 112 9.91 -19.07 6.29
CA GLY A 112 9.37 -20.31 6.84
C GLY A 112 10.48 -21.32 7.13
N ASP A 113 10.12 -22.38 7.85
CA ASP A 113 11.06 -23.47 8.14
C ASP A 113 11.43 -24.20 6.83
N PRO A 114 12.70 -24.24 6.45
CA PRO A 114 13.15 -24.95 5.24
C PRO A 114 12.96 -26.48 5.33
N GLY A 115 12.65 -27.02 6.52
CA GLY A 115 12.38 -28.44 6.74
C GLY A 115 10.96 -28.88 6.32
N LEU A 116 10.03 -27.95 6.12
CA LEU A 116 8.70 -28.23 5.60
C LEU A 116 8.75 -28.20 4.07
N LYS A 117 8.98 -29.36 3.44
CA LYS A 117 8.91 -29.51 1.99
C LYS A 117 7.52 -29.10 1.49
N ASP A 118 7.49 -28.31 0.40
CA ASP A 118 6.27 -28.02 -0.36
C ASP A 118 5.61 -29.34 -0.76
N VAL A 119 4.55 -29.71 -0.06
CA VAL A 119 3.65 -30.77 -0.51
C VAL A 119 2.68 -30.05 -1.44
N ASP A 120 2.86 -30.22 -2.77
CA ASP A 120 1.85 -29.82 -3.73
C ASP A 120 0.52 -30.44 -3.31
N PRO A 121 -0.56 -29.68 -3.13
CA PRO A 121 -1.85 -30.24 -2.81
C PRO A 121 -2.34 -31.03 -4.02
N LYS A 122 -2.18 -32.35 -4.01
CA LYS A 122 -2.98 -33.22 -4.88
C LYS A 122 -4.44 -33.07 -4.43
N PRO A 123 -5.39 -32.91 -5.34
CA PRO A 123 -6.80 -32.87 -4.98
C PRO A 123 -7.22 -34.27 -4.49
N GLU A 124 -7.28 -34.44 -3.17
CA GLU A 124 -7.99 -35.57 -2.57
C GLU A 124 -9.46 -35.19 -2.39
N GLU A 125 -10.32 -35.83 -3.18
CA GLU A 125 -11.77 -35.88 -2.95
C GLU A 125 -12.03 -36.56 -1.59
N ASN A 126 -12.70 -35.83 -0.69
CA ASN A 126 -13.20 -36.24 0.63
C ASN A 126 -12.30 -35.97 1.85
N ALA A 127 -12.35 -34.73 2.37
CA ALA A 127 -12.14 -34.49 3.79
C ALA A 127 -13.10 -33.41 4.31
N LYS A 128 -13.95 -33.80 5.23
CA LYS A 128 -14.84 -32.91 5.99
C LYS A 128 -14.05 -32.20 7.08
N GLY A 129 -13.97 -30.87 7.03
CA GLY A 129 -14.03 -30.01 8.21
C GLY A 129 -12.78 -29.90 9.10
N GLU A 130 -11.55 -29.91 8.55
CA GLU A 130 -10.37 -29.37 9.23
C GLU A 130 -9.76 -28.27 8.36
N GLU A 131 -9.52 -27.08 8.94
CA GLU A 131 -8.80 -26.01 8.24
C GLU A 131 -7.38 -26.51 7.93
N GLU A 132 -7.15 -26.85 6.68
CA GLU A 132 -5.87 -27.30 6.16
C GLU A 132 -4.85 -26.16 6.34
N LYS A 133 -3.96 -26.30 7.31
CA LYS A 133 -2.82 -25.39 7.52
C LYS A 133 -1.88 -25.56 6.34
N LEU A 134 -2.05 -24.71 5.31
CA LEU A 134 -1.10 -24.59 4.21
C LEU A 134 0.32 -24.40 4.76
N PRO A 135 1.35 -25.02 4.15
CA PRO A 135 2.74 -24.87 4.57
C PRO A 135 3.11 -23.38 4.59
N VAL A 136 3.58 -22.89 5.72
CA VAL A 136 3.87 -21.47 5.93
C VAL A 136 5.16 -21.13 5.21
N ARG A 137 5.08 -20.59 4.00
CA ARG A 137 6.25 -20.10 3.22
C ARG A 137 7.00 -18.96 3.90
N GLY A 138 6.51 -18.44 5.01
CA GLY A 138 7.05 -17.33 5.77
C GLY A 138 5.97 -16.47 6.42
N THR A 139 6.37 -15.47 7.16
CA THR A 139 5.46 -14.55 7.87
C THR A 139 5.95 -13.11 7.78
N ILE A 140 5.08 -12.15 8.05
CA ILE A 140 5.45 -10.75 8.28
C ILE A 140 5.37 -10.49 9.79
N ALA A 141 6.52 -10.30 10.42
CA ALA A 141 6.66 -10.15 11.88
C ALA A 141 5.99 -11.29 12.69
N GLY A 142 5.95 -12.51 12.16
CA GLY A 142 5.28 -13.66 12.79
C GLY A 142 3.79 -13.75 12.49
N LEU A 143 3.21 -12.85 11.68
CA LEU A 143 1.80 -12.82 11.34
C LEU A 143 1.55 -13.28 9.89
N GLN A 144 0.36 -13.81 9.63
CA GLN A 144 -0.10 -14.14 8.29
C GLN A 144 -0.38 -12.86 7.49
N ALA A 145 0.29 -12.67 6.36
CA ALA A 145 0.07 -11.55 5.46
C ALA A 145 -1.23 -11.75 4.64
N VAL A 146 -2.14 -10.77 4.65
CA VAL A 146 -3.46 -10.92 4.02
C VAL A 146 -3.66 -9.93 2.87
N ASN A 147 -3.78 -8.62 3.12
CA ASN A 147 -3.98 -7.65 2.07
C ASN A 147 -2.81 -6.66 1.99
N PHE A 148 -2.33 -6.41 0.78
CA PHE A 148 -1.45 -5.31 0.46
C PHE A 148 -2.12 -4.39 -0.54
N ILE A 149 -2.66 -3.27 -0.06
CA ILE A 149 -3.45 -2.32 -0.85
C ILE A 149 -2.66 -1.02 -0.97
N THR A 150 -2.43 -0.58 -2.20
CA THR A 150 -1.80 0.70 -2.50
C THR A 150 -2.79 1.65 -3.17
N VAL A 151 -2.67 2.93 -2.87
CA VAL A 151 -3.57 3.98 -3.35
C VAL A 151 -2.71 5.09 -3.94
N ALA A 152 -2.78 5.29 -5.26
CA ALA A 152 -1.98 6.27 -6.00
C ALA A 152 -0.48 6.21 -5.64
N THR A 153 0.10 5.01 -5.56
CA THR A 153 1.52 4.79 -5.21
C THR A 153 2.41 4.84 -6.45
N PRO A 154 3.53 5.59 -6.44
CA PRO A 154 4.47 5.63 -7.58
C PRO A 154 5.39 4.40 -7.58
N HIS A 155 4.87 3.22 -7.90
CA HIS A 155 5.59 1.94 -7.83
C HIS A 155 6.88 1.89 -8.66
N LEU A 156 6.90 2.63 -9.78
CA LEU A 156 8.01 2.73 -10.74
C LEU A 156 8.82 4.02 -10.56
N GLY A 157 8.58 4.74 -9.47
CA GLY A 157 9.11 6.08 -9.28
C GLY A 157 8.38 7.14 -10.13
N SER A 158 8.95 8.34 -10.18
CA SER A 158 8.39 9.52 -10.88
C SER A 158 9.17 9.86 -12.16
N ARG A 159 10.26 9.17 -12.48
CA ARG A 159 11.10 9.45 -13.64
C ARG A 159 10.35 9.14 -14.94
N GLY A 160 10.35 10.09 -15.88
CA GLY A 160 9.80 9.90 -17.23
C GLY A 160 8.27 10.01 -17.34
N ASN A 161 7.56 10.35 -16.27
CA ASN A 161 6.11 10.47 -16.30
C ASN A 161 5.59 11.89 -16.65
N GLY A 162 6.46 12.81 -17.07
CA GLY A 162 6.07 14.20 -17.44
C GLY A 162 5.48 15.02 -16.28
N GLN A 163 5.50 14.47 -15.09
CA GLN A 163 4.90 15.04 -13.89
C GLN A 163 5.95 15.85 -13.12
N LEU A 164 6.27 17.02 -13.69
CA LEU A 164 6.74 18.10 -12.84
C LEU A 164 5.51 18.58 -12.08
N PRO A 165 5.54 18.72 -10.73
CA PRO A 165 4.52 19.47 -10.04
C PRO A 165 4.60 20.91 -10.56
N ILE A 166 3.86 21.19 -11.62
CA ILE A 166 3.71 22.53 -12.13
C ILE A 166 2.96 23.26 -11.04
N LEU A 167 3.63 24.27 -10.48
CA LEU A 167 3.11 25.30 -9.61
C LEU A 167 1.88 25.94 -10.30
N CYS A 168 0.73 25.30 -10.25
CA CYS A 168 -0.51 25.85 -10.73
C CYS A 168 -0.92 27.01 -9.83
N GLY A 169 -0.44 28.22 -10.12
CA GLY A 169 -1.11 29.50 -9.97
C GLY A 169 -1.74 29.92 -8.62
N PHE A 170 -1.57 29.19 -7.52
CA PHE A 170 -2.21 29.51 -6.26
C PHE A 170 -1.26 30.18 -5.27
N ARG A 171 -1.63 31.35 -4.78
CA ARG A 171 -0.88 32.20 -3.85
C ARG A 171 -0.67 31.63 -2.43
N CYS A 172 -1.06 30.38 -2.17
CA CYS A 172 -0.74 29.65 -0.92
C CYS A 172 0.65 28.96 -0.93
N LEU A 173 1.53 29.34 -1.84
CA LEU A 173 2.61 28.48 -2.37
C LEU A 173 4.00 28.72 -1.77
N GLU A 174 4.21 29.64 -0.87
CA GLU A 174 5.56 29.77 -0.26
C GLU A 174 5.92 28.55 0.59
N SER A 175 4.96 28.01 1.35
CA SER A 175 5.18 26.76 2.11
C SER A 175 5.20 25.51 1.22
N ALA A 176 4.41 25.51 0.15
CA ALA A 176 4.39 24.40 -0.83
C ALA A 176 5.65 24.37 -1.70
N ALA A 177 6.23 25.54 -2.05
CA ALA A 177 7.47 25.61 -2.81
C ALA A 177 8.66 24.99 -2.06
N VAL A 178 8.73 25.16 -0.75
CA VAL A 178 9.75 24.54 0.10
C VAL A 178 9.57 23.02 0.12
N CYS A 179 8.34 22.53 0.25
CA CYS A 179 8.04 21.09 0.20
C CYS A 179 8.39 20.48 -1.17
N ILE A 180 8.08 21.18 -2.26
CA ILE A 180 8.39 20.75 -3.62
C ILE A 180 9.89 20.72 -3.85
N ALA A 181 10.63 21.75 -3.42
CA ALA A 181 12.09 21.79 -3.51
C ALA A 181 12.74 20.64 -2.73
N HIS A 182 12.25 20.34 -1.52
CA HIS A 182 12.71 19.18 -0.73
C HIS A 182 12.37 17.84 -1.38
N TRP A 183 11.20 17.72 -2.03
CA TRP A 183 10.86 16.53 -2.80
C TRP A 183 11.85 16.27 -3.93
N PHE A 184 12.29 17.31 -4.66
CA PHE A 184 13.29 17.16 -5.72
C PHE A 184 14.72 16.96 -5.21
N VAL A 185 15.09 17.54 -4.06
CA VAL A 185 16.47 17.59 -3.57
C VAL A 185 16.72 16.60 -2.42
N GLY A 186 15.69 16.25 -1.64
CA GLY A 186 15.81 15.34 -0.51
C GLY A 186 16.11 13.89 -0.90
N ARG A 187 16.42 13.07 0.08
CA ARG A 187 16.70 11.62 -0.14
C ARG A 187 15.51 10.90 -0.76
N THR A 188 14.28 11.22 -0.34
CA THR A 188 13.04 10.70 -0.93
C THR A 188 12.93 11.05 -2.42
N GLY A 189 13.24 12.29 -2.80
CA GLY A 189 13.24 12.71 -4.20
C GLY A 189 14.24 11.90 -5.03
N ARG A 190 15.47 11.69 -4.53
CA ARG A 190 16.45 10.86 -5.22
C ARG A 190 15.95 9.44 -5.48
N HIS A 191 15.28 8.81 -4.51
CA HIS A 191 14.66 7.50 -4.70
C HIS A 191 13.56 7.53 -5.75
N LEU A 192 12.64 8.52 -5.68
CA LEU A 192 11.53 8.64 -6.63
C LEU A 192 11.99 8.91 -8.07
N PHE A 193 13.06 9.70 -8.25
CA PHE A 193 13.64 10.00 -9.57
C PHE A 193 14.71 8.99 -10.02
N LEU A 194 14.97 7.95 -9.23
CA LEU A 194 15.96 6.90 -9.53
C LEU A 194 17.38 7.48 -9.75
N THR A 195 17.73 8.50 -8.94
CA THR A 195 19.04 9.20 -9.03
C THR A 195 19.97 8.84 -7.87
N ASP A 196 19.60 7.88 -7.04
CA ASP A 196 20.38 7.36 -5.93
C ASP A 196 21.29 6.18 -6.31
N GLY A 197 21.25 5.75 -7.58
CA GLY A 197 22.10 4.68 -8.12
C GLY A 197 23.58 5.06 -8.15
N LYS A 198 24.46 4.04 -8.07
CA LYS A 198 25.91 4.11 -8.21
C LYS A 198 26.37 3.05 -9.22
N PRO A 199 27.60 3.13 -9.73
CA PRO A 199 28.19 2.02 -10.51
C PRO A 199 28.05 0.71 -9.72
N ASN A 200 27.51 -0.32 -10.33
CA ASN A 200 27.24 -1.65 -9.73
C ASN A 200 26.23 -1.67 -8.55
N HIS A 201 25.50 -0.59 -8.31
CA HIS A 201 24.49 -0.54 -7.26
C HIS A 201 23.26 0.22 -7.79
N PRO A 202 22.27 -0.48 -8.36
CA PRO A 202 21.07 0.14 -8.93
C PRO A 202 20.30 0.99 -7.92
N PRO A 203 19.47 1.94 -8.37
CA PRO A 203 18.59 2.72 -7.51
C PRO A 203 17.75 1.85 -6.57
N LEU A 204 17.44 2.35 -5.39
CA LEU A 204 16.71 1.60 -4.36
C LEU A 204 15.42 0.98 -4.89
N LEU A 205 14.59 1.76 -5.60
CA LEU A 205 13.31 1.23 -6.12
C LEU A 205 13.49 0.10 -7.14
N CYS A 206 14.62 0.08 -7.87
CA CYS A 206 14.96 -1.03 -8.77
C CYS A 206 15.38 -2.28 -7.98
N ARG A 207 16.05 -2.13 -6.86
CA ARG A 207 16.42 -3.25 -5.98
C ARG A 207 15.21 -3.82 -5.24
N MET A 208 14.22 -2.97 -4.94
CA MET A 208 12.98 -3.37 -4.26
C MET A 208 12.01 -4.20 -5.12
N VAL A 209 12.38 -4.59 -6.34
CA VAL A 209 11.54 -5.48 -7.18
C VAL A 209 12.08 -6.90 -7.28
N THR A 210 13.17 -7.19 -6.56
CA THR A 210 13.78 -8.52 -6.42
C THR A 210 14.27 -8.71 -5.00
N ASP A 211 14.58 -9.93 -4.63
CA ASP A 211 15.30 -10.21 -3.39
C ASP A 211 16.78 -9.91 -3.58
N CYS A 212 17.40 -9.22 -2.64
CA CYS A 212 18.78 -8.80 -2.67
C CYS A 212 19.35 -8.63 -1.25
N GLU A 213 20.61 -8.19 -1.14
CA GLU A 213 21.28 -7.96 0.15
C GLU A 213 20.60 -6.94 1.07
N ASP A 214 19.83 -5.98 0.49
CA ASP A 214 19.07 -4.99 1.28
C ASP A 214 17.78 -5.55 1.88
N GLY A 215 17.27 -6.67 1.38
CA GLY A 215 16.08 -7.32 1.91
C GLY A 215 15.39 -8.27 0.93
N MET A 216 14.55 -9.11 1.48
CA MET A 216 13.72 -10.07 0.75
C MET A 216 12.44 -9.40 0.26
N PHE A 217 12.57 -8.42 -0.66
CA PHE A 217 11.47 -7.55 -1.06
C PHE A 217 10.35 -8.27 -1.80
N LEU A 218 10.71 -9.11 -2.77
CA LEU A 218 9.73 -9.84 -3.57
C LEU A 218 9.12 -10.99 -2.76
N SER A 219 9.95 -11.79 -2.10
CA SER A 219 9.50 -12.89 -1.25
C SER A 219 8.56 -12.41 -0.13
N ALA A 220 8.88 -11.30 0.54
CA ALA A 220 8.02 -10.72 1.56
C ALA A 220 6.67 -10.24 0.99
N LEU A 221 6.69 -9.60 -0.17
CA LEU A 221 5.48 -9.11 -0.82
C LEU A 221 4.60 -10.27 -1.29
N GLN A 222 5.18 -11.36 -1.81
CA GLN A 222 4.45 -12.56 -2.26
C GLN A 222 3.66 -13.27 -1.16
N LEU A 223 3.97 -13.03 0.12
CA LEU A 223 3.22 -13.64 1.23
C LEU A 223 1.78 -13.14 1.36
N PHE A 224 1.49 -11.95 0.83
CA PHE A 224 0.14 -11.41 0.91
C PHE A 224 -0.81 -12.18 -0.02
N LYS A 225 -1.96 -12.55 0.52
CA LYS A 225 -3.00 -13.28 -0.25
C LYS A 225 -3.58 -12.42 -1.39
N ARG A 226 -3.63 -11.10 -1.20
CA ARG A 226 -4.22 -10.16 -2.14
C ARG A 226 -3.38 -8.89 -2.26
N HIS A 227 -3.09 -8.48 -3.50
CA HIS A 227 -2.39 -7.23 -3.83
C HIS A 227 -3.32 -6.38 -4.69
N VAL A 228 -3.55 -5.13 -4.28
CA VAL A 228 -4.43 -4.22 -5.02
C VAL A 228 -3.76 -2.88 -5.22
N ALA A 229 -3.86 -2.35 -6.43
CA ALA A 229 -3.41 -1.02 -6.79
C ALA A 229 -4.61 -0.15 -7.22
N TYR A 230 -5.06 0.75 -6.34
CA TYR A 230 -6.03 1.80 -6.69
C TYR A 230 -5.32 2.96 -7.34
N THR A 231 -5.76 3.36 -8.53
CA THR A 231 -5.03 4.31 -9.37
C THR A 231 -5.93 5.35 -10.00
N ASN A 232 -5.52 6.60 -9.99
CA ASN A 232 -6.23 7.66 -10.72
C ASN A 232 -5.91 7.57 -12.21
N VAL A 233 -6.94 7.45 -13.06
CA VAL A 233 -6.76 7.43 -14.52
C VAL A 233 -6.40 8.80 -15.09
N GLN A 234 -6.80 9.88 -14.41
CA GLN A 234 -6.59 11.27 -14.84
C GLN A 234 -6.46 12.21 -13.64
N ASN A 235 -5.93 13.42 -13.92
CA ASN A 235 -5.87 14.55 -12.99
C ASN A 235 -5.09 14.29 -11.67
N ASP A 236 -4.32 13.23 -11.60
CA ASP A 236 -3.33 13.06 -10.55
C ASP A 236 -2.02 13.72 -11.00
N HIS A 237 -1.76 14.91 -10.45
CA HIS A 237 -0.56 15.68 -10.79
C HIS A 237 0.68 15.25 -10.02
N MET A 238 0.53 14.36 -9.03
CA MET A 238 1.61 13.85 -8.18
C MET A 238 2.12 12.49 -8.64
N VAL A 239 1.19 11.59 -9.00
CA VAL A 239 1.50 10.21 -9.38
C VAL A 239 0.74 9.82 -10.64
N GLY A 240 1.45 9.50 -11.72
CA GLY A 240 0.84 9.11 -12.98
C GLY A 240 0.17 7.74 -12.94
N TRP A 241 -0.82 7.58 -13.82
CA TRP A 241 -1.57 6.34 -13.97
C TRP A 241 -0.65 5.13 -14.24
N ARG A 242 0.32 5.28 -15.16
CA ARG A 242 1.27 4.25 -15.52
C ARG A 242 2.03 3.69 -14.30
N THR A 243 2.62 4.56 -13.49
CA THR A 243 3.44 4.14 -12.35
C THR A 243 2.61 3.58 -11.20
N SER A 244 1.40 4.10 -10.97
CA SER A 244 0.53 3.62 -9.91
C SER A 244 -0.16 2.29 -10.26
N SER A 245 -0.43 2.04 -11.54
CA SER A 245 -1.09 0.83 -12.02
C SER A 245 -0.15 -0.28 -12.49
N LEU A 246 1.16 -0.10 -12.38
CA LEU A 246 2.16 -1.08 -12.85
C LEU A 246 1.97 -1.45 -14.33
N ARG A 247 1.60 -0.48 -15.18
CA ARG A 247 1.38 -0.68 -16.63
C ARG A 247 2.54 -0.14 -17.45
N ARG A 248 2.78 -0.79 -18.59
CA ARG A 248 3.58 -0.21 -19.66
C ARG A 248 2.79 0.93 -20.31
N GLU A 249 3.46 1.86 -20.98
CA GLU A 249 2.78 2.92 -21.74
C GLU A 249 1.82 2.35 -22.78
N SER A 250 2.25 1.28 -23.45
CA SER A 250 1.45 0.58 -24.47
C SER A 250 0.25 -0.20 -23.90
N GLU A 251 0.23 -0.45 -22.61
CA GLU A 251 -0.85 -1.18 -21.92
C GLU A 251 -1.91 -0.23 -21.32
N LEU A 252 -1.68 1.09 -21.36
CA LEU A 252 -2.66 2.04 -20.84
C LEU A 252 -3.92 1.96 -21.70
N PRO A 253 -5.09 1.60 -21.13
CA PRO A 253 -6.33 1.55 -21.88
C PRO A 253 -6.79 2.97 -22.23
N LYS A 254 -7.74 3.06 -23.16
CA LYS A 254 -8.43 4.34 -23.38
C LYS A 254 -9.10 4.76 -22.08
N VAL A 255 -8.93 6.05 -21.74
CA VAL A 255 -9.55 6.59 -20.53
C VAL A 255 -11.06 6.43 -20.61
N THR A 256 -11.63 5.72 -19.65
CA THR A 256 -13.07 5.63 -19.42
C THR A 256 -13.45 6.40 -18.16
N THR A 257 -14.65 6.93 -18.15
CA THR A 257 -15.24 7.63 -17.01
C THR A 257 -16.56 7.01 -16.57
N THR A 258 -16.96 5.92 -17.25
CA THR A 258 -18.20 5.21 -16.94
C THR A 258 -17.95 4.25 -15.79
N PRO A 259 -18.71 4.36 -14.69
CA PRO A 259 -18.62 3.41 -13.58
C PRO A 259 -18.95 1.98 -14.01
N ILE A 260 -18.23 1.00 -13.46
CA ILE A 260 -18.53 -0.42 -13.68
C ILE A 260 -19.66 -0.91 -12.78
N ASP A 261 -19.90 -0.25 -11.64
CA ASP A 261 -20.94 -0.57 -10.67
C ASP A 261 -21.53 0.73 -10.10
N PRO A 262 -22.86 0.92 -10.16
CA PRO A 262 -23.51 2.13 -9.61
C PRO A 262 -23.24 2.39 -8.12
N ARG A 263 -22.87 1.36 -7.35
CA ARG A 263 -22.49 1.50 -5.93
C ARG A 263 -21.17 2.25 -5.76
N TYR A 264 -20.31 2.20 -6.77
CA TYR A 264 -18.98 2.81 -6.75
C TYR A 264 -18.80 3.73 -7.96
N PRO A 265 -19.40 4.92 -7.94
CA PRO A 265 -19.49 5.81 -9.10
C PRO A 265 -18.13 6.32 -9.62
N HIS A 266 -17.06 6.14 -8.85
CA HIS A 266 -15.72 6.52 -9.31
C HIS A 266 -14.82 5.33 -9.68
N ILE A 267 -15.27 4.07 -9.51
CA ILE A 267 -14.54 2.90 -10.00
C ILE A 267 -14.92 2.65 -11.46
N VAL A 268 -13.95 2.76 -12.36
CA VAL A 268 -14.18 2.69 -13.82
C VAL A 268 -13.62 1.43 -14.46
N SER A 269 -12.72 0.72 -13.79
CA SER A 269 -12.18 -0.56 -14.23
C SER A 269 -11.64 -1.36 -13.05
N VAL A 270 -11.78 -2.67 -13.13
CA VAL A 270 -11.09 -3.64 -12.25
C VAL A 270 -10.48 -4.72 -13.15
N GLU A 271 -9.18 -4.91 -13.06
CA GLU A 271 -8.41 -5.82 -13.91
C GLU A 271 -7.42 -6.63 -13.05
N GLU A 272 -7.34 -7.93 -13.28
CA GLU A 272 -6.31 -8.78 -12.68
C GLU A 272 -5.08 -8.85 -13.58
N ILE A 273 -3.88 -8.67 -13.00
CA ILE A 273 -2.61 -8.97 -13.66
C ILE A 273 -2.31 -10.44 -13.42
N ILE A 274 -2.29 -11.23 -14.50
CA ILE A 274 -1.81 -12.60 -14.47
C ILE A 274 -0.27 -12.52 -14.58
N PRO A 275 0.48 -13.18 -13.68
CA PRO A 275 1.94 -13.20 -13.75
C PRO A 275 2.45 -13.70 -15.10
N ASP A 276 3.31 -12.91 -15.75
CA ASP A 276 3.99 -13.31 -16.97
C ASP A 276 5.36 -13.91 -16.59
N ASN A 277 5.52 -15.20 -16.82
CA ASN A 277 6.73 -15.94 -16.51
C ASN A 277 7.71 -16.01 -17.71
N GLU A 278 7.45 -15.30 -18.82
CA GLU A 278 8.37 -15.29 -19.97
C GLU A 278 9.65 -14.52 -19.66
N GLU A 279 10.78 -15.22 -19.64
CA GLU A 279 12.11 -14.64 -19.64
C GLU A 279 12.43 -14.05 -21.01
N ARG A 280 12.09 -12.79 -21.23
CA ARG A 280 12.55 -12.06 -22.42
C ARG A 280 13.90 -11.40 -22.12
N ASN A 281 14.94 -11.96 -22.69
CA ASN A 281 16.30 -11.41 -22.71
C ASN A 281 16.36 -10.13 -23.55
N LEU A 282 16.10 -8.96 -22.95
CA LEU A 282 16.33 -7.67 -23.58
C LEU A 282 16.93 -6.72 -22.55
N ARG A 283 17.94 -5.95 -22.95
CA ARG A 283 18.40 -4.74 -22.22
C ARG A 283 17.21 -3.77 -22.17
N SER A 284 16.41 -3.93 -21.13
CA SER A 284 15.15 -3.20 -20.99
C SER A 284 15.38 -1.86 -20.29
N PRO A 285 14.59 -0.82 -20.59
CA PRO A 285 14.54 0.38 -19.75
C PRO A 285 14.27 0.00 -18.30
N VAL A 286 14.85 0.73 -17.36
CA VAL A 286 14.71 0.49 -15.89
C VAL A 286 13.26 0.29 -15.45
N ALA A 287 12.34 1.08 -16.02
CA ALA A 287 10.91 0.94 -15.71
C ALA A 287 10.33 -0.42 -16.13
N GLU A 288 10.82 -1.00 -17.23
CA GLU A 288 10.39 -2.32 -17.70
C GLU A 288 10.88 -3.43 -16.77
N GLU A 289 12.10 -3.33 -16.25
CA GLU A 289 12.62 -4.28 -15.27
C GLU A 289 11.81 -4.21 -13.97
N MET A 290 11.44 -3.00 -13.55
CA MET A 290 10.61 -2.82 -12.36
C MET A 290 9.20 -3.39 -12.55
N ILE A 291 8.57 -3.18 -13.71
CA ILE A 291 7.26 -3.76 -14.02
C ILE A 291 7.36 -5.28 -13.98
N ARG A 292 8.31 -5.88 -14.72
CA ARG A 292 8.49 -7.34 -14.74
C ARG A 292 8.74 -7.93 -13.36
N GLY A 293 9.55 -7.27 -12.52
CA GLY A 293 9.78 -7.72 -11.16
C GLY A 293 8.51 -7.74 -10.32
N LEU A 294 7.73 -6.67 -10.35
CA LEU A 294 6.51 -6.53 -9.55
C LEU A 294 5.34 -7.36 -10.10
N THR A 295 5.24 -7.57 -11.41
CA THR A 295 4.17 -8.37 -12.02
C THR A 295 4.44 -9.87 -12.00
N LYS A 296 5.55 -10.34 -11.41
CA LYS A 296 5.69 -11.74 -10.98
C LYS A 296 4.68 -12.12 -9.89
N ILE A 297 4.11 -11.14 -9.23
CA ILE A 297 3.05 -11.29 -8.24
C ILE A 297 1.72 -10.94 -8.90
N LYS A 298 0.67 -11.70 -8.57
CA LYS A 298 -0.70 -11.39 -9.00
C LYS A 298 -1.15 -10.07 -8.36
N TRP A 299 -1.60 -9.11 -9.17
CA TRP A 299 -2.18 -7.85 -8.72
C TRP A 299 -3.59 -7.67 -9.27
N GLU A 300 -4.42 -7.00 -8.51
CA GLU A 300 -5.67 -6.40 -8.94
C GLU A 300 -5.46 -4.90 -9.15
N ARG A 301 -5.74 -4.41 -10.35
CA ARG A 301 -5.71 -2.98 -10.70
C ARG A 301 -7.12 -2.44 -10.60
N VAL A 302 -7.32 -1.38 -9.83
CA VAL A 302 -8.59 -0.69 -9.70
C VAL A 302 -8.42 0.74 -10.17
N ASP A 303 -8.96 1.04 -11.34
CA ASP A 303 -8.88 2.35 -11.95
C ASP A 303 -10.00 3.26 -11.46
N VAL A 304 -9.63 4.48 -11.03
CA VAL A 304 -10.50 5.46 -10.39
C VAL A 304 -10.56 6.74 -11.22
N SER A 305 -11.76 7.27 -11.44
CA SER A 305 -11.98 8.52 -12.16
C SER A 305 -12.89 9.48 -11.40
N PHE A 306 -12.38 10.66 -11.10
CA PHE A 306 -13.17 11.78 -10.54
C PHE A 306 -13.65 12.75 -11.62
N HIS A 307 -13.73 12.29 -12.89
CA HIS A 307 -14.22 13.10 -14.00
C HIS A 307 -15.62 13.64 -13.69
N GLY A 308 -15.89 14.89 -14.11
CA GLY A 308 -17.20 15.53 -13.85
C GLY A 308 -17.36 16.15 -12.47
N THR A 309 -16.38 16.02 -11.57
CA THR A 309 -16.38 16.67 -10.25
C THR A 309 -15.28 17.73 -10.15
N LEU A 310 -15.47 18.76 -9.30
CA LEU A 310 -14.40 19.72 -9.00
C LEU A 310 -13.25 19.08 -8.22
N GLN A 311 -13.52 18.00 -7.50
CA GLN A 311 -12.50 17.28 -6.72
C GLN A 311 -11.48 16.52 -7.58
N ARG A 312 -11.72 16.42 -8.89
CA ARG A 312 -10.73 15.89 -9.85
C ARG A 312 -9.37 16.61 -9.78
N PHE A 313 -9.35 17.91 -9.48
CA PHE A 313 -8.09 18.67 -9.37
C PHE A 313 -7.26 18.28 -8.14
N PHE A 314 -7.86 17.55 -7.21
CA PHE A 314 -7.26 17.00 -6.02
C PHE A 314 -7.31 15.47 -6.00
N ALA A 315 -7.37 14.82 -7.17
CA ALA A 315 -7.56 13.38 -7.32
C ALA A 315 -6.63 12.57 -6.42
N HIS A 316 -5.35 12.98 -6.31
CA HIS A 316 -4.35 12.35 -5.46
C HIS A 316 -4.76 12.25 -3.98
N SER A 317 -5.39 13.29 -3.43
CA SER A 317 -5.87 13.29 -2.05
C SER A 317 -7.31 12.80 -1.93
N THR A 318 -8.10 12.95 -3.01
CA THR A 318 -9.51 12.54 -3.05
C THR A 318 -9.65 11.02 -2.99
N ILE A 319 -8.78 10.28 -3.64
CA ILE A 319 -8.82 8.81 -3.70
C ILE A 319 -8.76 8.14 -2.31
N GLN A 320 -8.13 8.77 -1.31
CA GLN A 320 -8.07 8.28 0.08
C GLN A 320 -9.00 9.02 1.04
N VAL A 321 -9.71 10.06 0.56
CA VAL A 321 -10.52 10.98 1.41
C VAL A 321 -9.67 11.64 2.50
N LYS A 322 -8.55 12.26 2.11
CA LYS A 322 -7.64 12.92 3.07
C LYS A 322 -8.36 13.92 4.00
N SER A 323 -9.44 14.54 3.52
CA SER A 323 -10.29 15.46 4.29
C SER A 323 -11.73 15.34 3.80
N THR A 324 -12.66 15.13 4.70
CA THR A 324 -14.09 14.98 4.35
C THR A 324 -14.71 16.22 3.72
N GLY A 325 -14.21 17.42 4.04
CA GLY A 325 -14.70 18.67 3.47
C GLY A 325 -14.30 18.85 1.99
N LEU A 326 -13.08 18.46 1.61
CA LEU A 326 -12.54 18.70 0.28
C LEU A 326 -12.50 17.46 -0.62
N HIS A 327 -12.48 16.25 -0.04
CA HIS A 327 -12.20 15.01 -0.76
C HIS A 327 -13.29 13.95 -0.59
N SER A 328 -14.52 14.36 -0.26
CA SER A 328 -15.64 13.46 0.04
C SER A 328 -16.02 12.51 -1.10
N ARG A 329 -15.72 12.85 -2.35
CA ARG A 329 -16.02 12.03 -3.52
C ARG A 329 -15.25 10.70 -3.57
N GLY A 330 -14.16 10.55 -2.81
CA GLY A 330 -13.44 9.29 -2.69
C GLY A 330 -14.10 8.28 -1.74
N ALA A 331 -15.23 8.61 -1.13
CA ALA A 331 -15.87 7.74 -0.13
C ALA A 331 -16.30 6.37 -0.68
N ASP A 332 -16.74 6.30 -1.93
CA ASP A 332 -17.08 5.06 -2.62
C ASP A 332 -15.83 4.22 -2.94
N VAL A 333 -14.68 4.84 -3.19
CA VAL A 333 -13.40 4.15 -3.37
C VAL A 333 -13.00 3.47 -2.05
N ILE A 334 -13.13 4.16 -0.92
CA ILE A 334 -12.91 3.55 0.40
C ILE A 334 -13.91 2.44 0.66
N GLN A 335 -15.18 2.63 0.30
CA GLN A 335 -16.20 1.59 0.44
C GLN A 335 -15.87 0.36 -0.40
N HIS A 336 -15.42 0.53 -1.65
CA HIS A 336 -14.98 -0.56 -2.52
C HIS A 336 -13.78 -1.33 -1.90
N MET A 337 -12.82 -0.63 -1.29
CA MET A 337 -11.72 -1.28 -0.57
C MET A 337 -12.22 -2.15 0.57
N ILE A 338 -13.17 -1.65 1.35
CA ILE A 338 -13.73 -2.33 2.52
C ILE A 338 -14.55 -3.55 2.09
N ASP A 339 -15.40 -3.43 1.08
CA ASP A 339 -16.29 -4.50 0.62
C ASP A 339 -15.50 -5.66 -0.01
N ASN A 340 -14.29 -5.38 -0.49
CA ASN A 340 -13.36 -6.36 -1.06
C ASN A 340 -12.18 -6.71 -0.14
N PHE A 341 -12.23 -6.32 1.15
CA PHE A 341 -11.16 -6.61 2.10
C PHE A 341 -11.26 -8.05 2.61
N VAL A 342 -10.17 -8.82 2.47
CA VAL A 342 -10.06 -10.18 2.99
C VAL A 342 -9.74 -10.13 4.49
N GLN A 343 -10.54 -10.84 5.29
CA GLN A 343 -10.33 -10.94 6.75
C GLN A 343 -9.60 -12.23 7.15
#